data_5576f3c2d328b207a108f0e4b6e3fb4e
#
_entry.id   5576f3c2d328b207a108f0e4b6e3fb4e
#
_cell.length_a   1.000
_cell.length_b   1.000
_cell.length_c   1.000
_cell.angle_alpha   90.00
_cell.angle_beta   90.00
_cell.angle_gamma   90.00
#
_symmetry.space_group_name_H-M   'P 1'
#
loop_
_entity.id
_entity.type
_entity.pdbx_description
1 polymer ?
#
loop_
_entity_poly.entity_id
_entity_poly.type
_entity_poly.pdbx_seq_one_letter_code
_entity_poly.pdbx_strand_id
1 'polypeptide(L)'
;MGKMSKIERVVLSLIPVSDERRINIKDIVAQTNLSTRQVKKIIDQLINKYGIVIVGVRNGRTGYFIPVTDEARQEGVLPLKAQAIREFKRVNKIQKGNLDEWKKYLGD
;
A
#
# COMPACT_ATOMS: atom_id res chain seq x y z
N MET A 1 -12.80 20.72 -5.84
CA MET A 1 -11.81 20.04 -5.03
C MET A 1 -12.21 20.08 -3.56
N GLY A 2 -12.41 18.93 -2.96
CA GLY A 2 -12.80 18.88 -1.54
C GLY A 2 -11.63 19.24 -0.64
N LYS A 3 -11.93 19.89 0.46
CA LYS A 3 -10.92 20.18 1.47
C LYS A 3 -10.53 18.91 2.19
N MET A 4 -9.25 18.79 2.49
CA MET A 4 -8.75 17.69 3.30
C MET A 4 -9.34 17.79 4.71
N SER A 5 -9.81 16.67 5.23
CA SER A 5 -10.36 16.65 6.59
C SER A 5 -9.25 16.81 7.62
N LYS A 6 -9.65 17.16 8.85
CA LYS A 6 -8.68 17.33 9.93
C LYS A 6 -7.88 16.07 10.20
N ILE A 7 -8.55 14.90 10.20
CA ILE A 7 -7.87 13.62 10.48
C ILE A 7 -6.95 13.21 9.33
N GLU A 8 -7.35 13.48 8.10
CA GLU A 8 -6.48 13.24 6.94
C GLU A 8 -5.22 14.08 7.04
N ARG A 9 -5.36 15.34 7.44
CA ARG A 9 -4.24 16.25 7.61
C ARG A 9 -3.30 15.80 8.73
N VAL A 10 -3.86 15.31 9.83
CA VAL A 10 -3.07 14.78 10.94
C VAL A 10 -2.24 13.58 10.48
N VAL A 11 -2.87 12.63 9.81
CA VAL A 11 -2.14 11.44 9.31
C VAL A 11 -1.05 11.86 8.34
N LEU A 12 -1.35 12.75 7.40
CA LEU A 12 -0.37 13.24 6.44
C LEU A 12 0.83 13.88 7.15
N SER A 13 0.56 14.68 8.19
CA SER A 13 1.63 15.37 8.92
C SER A 13 2.60 14.42 9.63
N LEU A 14 2.18 13.20 9.91
CA LEU A 14 3.01 12.20 10.58
C LEU A 14 3.92 11.45 9.61
N ILE A 15 3.63 11.49 8.30
CA ILE A 15 4.43 10.78 7.31
C ILE A 15 5.65 11.61 6.94
N PRO A 16 6.88 11.09 7.15
CA PRO A 16 8.09 11.86 6.85
C PRO A 16 8.25 12.20 5.38
N VAL A 17 8.61 13.44 5.09
CA VAL A 17 9.02 13.86 3.74
C VAL A 17 10.52 13.65 3.67
N SER A 18 10.95 12.47 3.24
CA SER A 18 12.36 12.08 3.30
C SER A 18 12.56 10.78 2.55
N ASP A 19 13.75 10.61 1.97
CA ASP A 19 14.13 9.33 1.37
C ASP A 19 14.71 8.38 2.42
N GLU A 20 15.05 8.88 3.60
CA GLU A 20 15.72 8.09 4.64
C GLU A 20 14.84 7.72 5.81
N ARG A 21 13.92 8.60 6.22
CA ARG A 21 13.07 8.36 7.38
C ARG A 21 11.73 7.80 6.95
N ARG A 22 11.21 6.88 7.76
CA ARG A 22 9.94 6.20 7.50
C ARG A 22 9.16 6.06 8.80
N ILE A 23 7.85 5.92 8.70
CA ILE A 23 7.00 5.70 9.85
C ILE A 23 6.20 4.42 9.66
N ASN A 24 6.15 3.60 10.70
CA ASN A 24 5.34 2.38 10.70
C ASN A 24 3.88 2.72 10.93
N ILE A 25 3.00 1.85 10.41
CA ILE A 25 1.57 2.00 10.66
C ILE A 25 1.25 1.94 12.15
N LYS A 26 2.00 1.14 12.92
CA LYS A 26 1.82 1.05 14.38
C LYS A 26 2.06 2.39 15.06
N ASP A 27 3.04 3.15 14.59
CA ASP A 27 3.35 4.47 15.15
C ASP A 27 2.25 5.47 14.83
N ILE A 28 1.68 5.40 13.64
CA ILE A 28 0.56 6.26 13.26
C ILE A 28 -0.67 5.94 14.12
N VAL A 29 -0.94 4.65 14.30
CA VAL A 29 -2.04 4.19 15.15
C VAL A 29 -1.87 4.70 16.57
N ALA A 30 -0.65 4.57 17.12
CA ALA A 30 -0.37 5.00 18.49
C ALA A 30 -0.58 6.51 18.68
N GLN A 31 -0.28 7.31 17.67
CA GLN A 31 -0.37 8.77 17.76
C GLN A 31 -1.76 9.32 17.44
N THR A 32 -2.61 8.53 16.77
CA THR A 32 -3.91 9.00 16.32
C THR A 32 -5.10 8.34 17.02
N ASN A 33 -4.86 7.22 17.71
CA ASN A 33 -5.90 6.35 18.26
C ASN A 33 -6.86 5.78 17.21
N LEU A 34 -6.46 5.81 15.94
CA LEU A 34 -7.21 5.18 14.87
C LEU A 34 -6.83 3.70 14.80
N SER A 35 -7.70 2.88 14.21
CA SER A 35 -7.35 1.49 13.94
C SER A 35 -6.40 1.40 12.75
N THR A 36 -5.70 0.28 12.63
CA THR A 36 -4.85 0.00 11.47
C THR A 36 -5.63 0.14 10.16
N ARG A 37 -6.86 -0.37 10.14
CA ARG A 37 -7.72 -0.31 8.97
C ARG A 37 -8.06 1.13 8.60
N GLN A 38 -8.37 1.96 9.58
CA GLN A 38 -8.68 3.37 9.36
C GLN A 38 -7.47 4.13 8.82
N VAL A 39 -6.28 3.87 9.37
CA VAL A 39 -5.05 4.51 8.90
C VAL A 39 -4.77 4.13 7.45
N LYS A 40 -4.88 2.85 7.10
CA LYS A 40 -4.68 2.39 5.72
C LYS A 40 -5.65 3.04 4.76
N LYS A 41 -6.91 3.16 5.17
CA LYS A 41 -7.94 3.82 4.36
C LYS A 41 -7.61 5.28 4.11
N ILE A 42 -7.14 5.98 5.15
CA ILE A 42 -6.75 7.39 5.03
C ILE A 42 -5.56 7.54 4.09
N ILE A 43 -4.54 6.68 4.22
CA ILE A 43 -3.39 6.71 3.31
C ILE A 43 -3.84 6.51 1.87
N ASP A 44 -4.73 5.53 1.62
CA ASP A 44 -5.28 5.31 0.29
C ASP A 44 -6.00 6.56 -0.24
N GLN A 45 -6.74 7.25 0.61
CA GLN A 45 -7.41 8.50 0.22
C GLN A 45 -6.41 9.61 -0.10
N LEU A 46 -5.36 9.73 0.68
CA LEU A 46 -4.30 10.72 0.42
C LEU A 46 -3.67 10.50 -0.96
N ILE A 47 -3.44 9.25 -1.32
CA ILE A 47 -2.88 8.90 -2.62
C ILE A 47 -3.90 9.11 -3.73
N ASN A 48 -5.09 8.53 -3.61
CA ASN A 48 -6.05 8.44 -4.70
C ASN A 48 -6.91 9.69 -4.86
N LYS A 49 -7.27 10.34 -3.75
CA LYS A 49 -8.13 11.52 -3.80
C LYS A 49 -7.33 12.80 -3.97
N TYR A 50 -6.21 12.91 -3.29
CA TYR A 50 -5.41 14.14 -3.27
C TYR A 50 -4.15 14.05 -4.13
N GLY A 51 -3.85 12.89 -4.70
CA GLY A 51 -2.68 12.74 -5.58
C GLY A 51 -1.33 12.86 -4.89
N ILE A 52 -1.29 12.63 -3.58
CA ILE A 52 -0.05 12.73 -2.82
C ILE A 52 0.77 11.46 -3.02
N VAL A 53 2.06 11.61 -3.31
CA VAL A 53 2.95 10.47 -3.51
C VAL A 53 3.40 9.97 -2.15
N ILE A 54 2.86 8.85 -1.73
CA ILE A 54 3.23 8.16 -0.49
C ILE A 54 3.66 6.75 -0.84
N VAL A 55 4.84 6.36 -0.37
CA VAL A 55 5.41 5.05 -0.65
C VAL A 55 5.42 4.23 0.64
N GLY A 56 4.98 2.98 0.54
CA GLY A 56 5.08 2.03 1.65
C GLY A 56 6.03 0.91 1.28
N VAL A 57 6.99 0.63 2.14
CA VAL A 57 7.97 -0.42 1.92
C VAL A 57 7.79 -1.51 2.98
N ARG A 58 7.74 -2.76 2.56
CA ARG A 58 7.52 -3.90 3.45
C ARG A 58 8.77 -4.70 3.76
N ASN A 59 9.76 -4.66 2.87
CA ASN A 59 10.99 -5.42 3.02
C ASN A 59 12.14 -4.49 3.36
N GLY A 60 13.05 -4.95 4.21
CA GLY A 60 14.17 -4.13 4.66
C GLY A 60 13.70 -3.06 5.62
N ARG A 61 13.96 -1.79 5.29
CA ARG A 61 13.49 -0.66 6.08
C ARG A 61 12.02 -0.42 5.77
N THR A 62 11.14 -0.96 6.63
CA THR A 62 9.69 -0.88 6.45
C THR A 62 9.14 0.47 6.87
N GLY A 63 7.99 0.82 6.31
CA GLY A 63 7.23 2.00 6.69
C GLY A 63 6.87 2.89 5.52
N TYR A 64 6.16 3.97 5.85
CA TYR A 64 5.66 4.95 4.88
C TYR A 64 6.53 6.18 4.86
N PHE A 65 6.67 6.78 3.70
CA PHE A 65 7.37 8.05 3.55
C PHE A 65 6.90 8.76 2.28
N ILE A 66 7.15 10.07 2.23
CA ILE A 66 6.93 10.86 1.03
C ILE A 66 8.29 11.04 0.38
N PRO A 67 8.52 10.44 -0.81
CA PRO A 67 9.85 10.51 -1.44
C PRO A 67 10.16 11.89 -1.96
N VAL A 68 11.44 12.26 -1.93
CA VAL A 68 11.91 13.52 -2.49
C VAL A 68 12.72 13.31 -3.77
N THR A 69 13.01 12.05 -4.13
CA THR A 69 13.69 11.69 -5.39
C THR A 69 12.89 10.62 -6.12
N ASP A 70 13.11 10.51 -7.43
CA ASP A 70 12.47 9.49 -8.24
C ASP A 70 12.98 8.09 -7.86
N GLU A 71 14.27 7.96 -7.54
CA GLU A 71 14.85 6.70 -7.11
C GLU A 71 14.13 6.15 -5.88
N ALA A 72 13.89 6.99 -4.89
CA ALA A 72 13.18 6.58 -3.69
C ALA A 72 11.73 6.23 -3.98
N ARG A 73 11.08 6.95 -4.90
CA ARG A 73 9.73 6.62 -5.34
C ARG A 73 9.68 5.23 -5.95
N GLN A 74 10.64 4.90 -6.82
CA GLN A 74 10.68 3.60 -7.48
C GLN A 74 10.95 2.46 -6.51
N GLU A 75 11.59 2.72 -5.38
CA GLU A 75 11.82 1.70 -4.35
C GLU A 75 10.51 1.04 -3.90
N GLY A 76 9.44 1.82 -3.79
CA GLY A 76 8.13 1.29 -3.43
C GLY A 76 7.28 0.86 -4.61
N VAL A 77 7.43 1.55 -5.75
CA VAL A 77 6.62 1.29 -6.95
C VAL A 77 6.96 -0.05 -7.59
N LEU A 78 8.25 -0.40 -7.69
CA LEU A 78 8.67 -1.62 -8.38
C LEU A 78 8.15 -2.90 -7.72
N PRO A 79 8.27 -3.07 -6.38
CA PRO A 79 7.68 -4.25 -5.74
C PRO A 79 6.16 -4.31 -5.90
N LEU A 80 5.49 -3.17 -5.87
CA LEU A 80 4.05 -3.10 -6.03
C LEU A 80 3.62 -3.52 -7.44
N LYS A 81 4.36 -3.08 -8.46
CA LYS A 81 4.12 -3.53 -9.84
C LYS A 81 4.31 -5.03 -9.98
N ALA A 82 5.38 -5.57 -9.40
CA ALA A 82 5.63 -7.01 -9.45
C ALA A 82 4.49 -7.80 -8.82
N GLN A 83 3.99 -7.32 -7.68
CA GLN A 83 2.85 -7.93 -7.01
C GLN A 83 1.59 -7.88 -7.89
N ALA A 84 1.32 -6.74 -8.50
CA ALA A 84 0.14 -6.57 -9.37
C ALA A 84 0.20 -7.51 -10.57
N ILE A 85 1.39 -7.69 -11.16
CA ILE A 85 1.57 -8.62 -12.28
C ILE A 85 1.31 -10.06 -11.83
N ARG A 86 1.82 -10.46 -10.66
CA ARG A 86 1.57 -11.80 -10.13
C ARG A 86 0.10 -12.04 -9.87
N GLU A 87 -0.59 -11.06 -9.31
CA GLU A 87 -2.03 -11.17 -9.05
C GLU A 87 -2.82 -11.26 -10.35
N PHE A 88 -2.44 -10.50 -11.36
CA PHE A 88 -3.08 -10.55 -12.67
C PHE A 88 -2.93 -11.93 -13.31
N LYS A 89 -1.73 -12.52 -13.22
CA LYS A 89 -1.47 -13.87 -13.72
C LYS A 89 -2.33 -14.90 -12.98
N ARG A 90 -2.48 -14.73 -11.67
CA ARG A 90 -3.32 -15.60 -10.85
C ARG A 90 -4.80 -15.52 -11.29
N VAL A 91 -5.30 -14.30 -11.51
CA VAL A 91 -6.66 -14.09 -12.00
C VAL A 91 -6.88 -14.84 -13.32
N ASN A 92 -5.93 -14.70 -14.25
CA ASN A 92 -6.02 -15.38 -15.54
C ASN A 92 -6.06 -16.90 -15.39
N LYS A 93 -5.22 -17.45 -14.53
CA LYS A 93 -5.19 -18.92 -14.30
C LYS A 93 -6.50 -19.42 -13.71
N ILE A 94 -7.04 -18.70 -12.73
CA ILE A 94 -8.32 -19.09 -12.11
C ILE A 94 -9.44 -18.99 -13.13
N GLN A 95 -9.47 -17.90 -13.89
CA GLN A 95 -10.53 -17.63 -14.84
C GLN A 95 -10.57 -18.62 -15.99
N LYS A 96 -9.41 -19.08 -16.46
CA LYS A 96 -9.28 -19.98 -17.60
C LYS A 96 -9.11 -21.43 -17.22
N GLY A 97 -9.00 -21.73 -15.93
CA GLY A 97 -8.76 -23.08 -15.45
C GLY A 97 -9.97 -24.00 -15.63
N ASN A 98 -9.68 -25.28 -15.70
CA ASN A 98 -10.71 -26.32 -15.76
C ASN A 98 -11.30 -26.51 -14.35
N LEU A 99 -12.61 -26.37 -14.23
CA LEU A 99 -13.31 -26.47 -12.94
C LEU A 99 -13.17 -27.84 -12.28
N ASP A 100 -12.81 -28.85 -13.03
CA ASP A 100 -12.67 -30.22 -12.53
C ASP A 100 -11.22 -30.65 -12.34
N GLU A 101 -10.26 -29.76 -12.56
CA GLU A 101 -8.84 -30.11 -12.49
C GLU A 101 -8.42 -30.69 -11.14
N TRP A 102 -9.02 -30.20 -10.04
CA TRP A 102 -8.72 -30.67 -8.69
C TRP A 102 -8.97 -32.18 -8.50
N LYS A 103 -9.87 -32.77 -9.27
CA LYS A 103 -10.23 -34.19 -9.18
C LYS A 103 -9.05 -35.11 -9.47
N LYS A 104 -8.13 -34.65 -10.32
CA LYS A 104 -6.91 -35.41 -10.64
C LYS A 104 -6.04 -35.66 -9.41
N TYR A 105 -6.10 -34.75 -8.46
CA TYR A 105 -5.23 -34.80 -7.29
C TYR A 105 -5.90 -35.37 -6.05
N LEU A 106 -7.21 -35.29 -5.98
CA LEU A 106 -7.96 -35.74 -4.81
C LEU A 106 -8.85 -36.94 -5.08
N GLY A 107 -8.93 -37.38 -6.33
CA GLY A 107 -9.68 -38.57 -6.69
C GLY A 107 -11.17 -38.36 -6.63
N ASP A 108 -11.71 -37.45 -7.42
CA ASP A 108 -13.12 -37.11 -7.47
C ASP A 108 -13.74 -36.99 -6.09
#